data_8f50dc72f284eb46752fba4bf52272f1
#
_entry.id   8f50dc72f284eb46752fba4bf52272f1
#
_cell.length_a   1.000
_cell.length_b   1.000
_cell.length_c   1.000
_cell.angle_alpha   90.00
_cell.angle_beta   90.00
_cell.angle_gamma   90.00
#
_symmetry.space_group_name_H-M   'P 1'
#
loop_
_entity.id
_entity.type
_entity.pdbx_description
1 polymer ?
#
loop_
_entity_poly.entity_id
_entity_poly.type
_entity_poly.pdbx_seq_one_letter_code
_entity_poly.pdbx_strand_id
1 'polypeptide(L)'
;MHPLKKLYCRTFQTVFKLAIPFLPYRSPELLHGMDELIDKLKSLKLNHVLLVTDKGIRSLGLTSRLEQLMEQNNILCTVYDGTVANPTTDNVEEALHLYKENNCQALIGFGGGSSMDCAKAVGACIARPKTPLMKMKGILKVIRPLPPLFAVPTT
;
A
#
# COMPACT_ATOMS: atom_id res chain seq x y z
N MET A 1 8.45 -29.43 -19.11
CA MET A 1 7.09 -28.95 -18.80
C MET A 1 6.10 -29.61 -19.75
N HIS A 2 5.07 -30.28 -19.24
CA HIS A 2 4.09 -31.03 -20.04
C HIS A 2 3.39 -30.11 -21.05
N PRO A 3 3.21 -30.49 -22.34
CA PRO A 3 2.65 -29.61 -23.39
C PRO A 3 1.26 -29.06 -23.04
N LEU A 4 0.44 -29.85 -22.35
CA LEU A 4 -0.88 -29.41 -21.87
C LEU A 4 -0.80 -28.24 -20.86
N LYS A 5 0.20 -28.24 -19.97
CA LYS A 5 0.41 -27.11 -19.04
C LYS A 5 0.85 -25.83 -19.77
N LYS A 6 1.67 -25.98 -20.83
CA LYS A 6 2.07 -24.85 -21.67
C LYS A 6 0.88 -24.22 -22.40
N LEU A 7 0.01 -25.08 -22.96
CA LEU A 7 -1.20 -24.63 -23.66
C LEU A 7 -2.14 -23.90 -22.68
N TYR A 8 -2.41 -24.50 -21.53
CA TYR A 8 -3.23 -23.88 -20.47
C TYR A 8 -2.70 -22.49 -20.06
N CYS A 9 -1.39 -22.38 -19.77
CA CYS A 9 -0.80 -21.11 -19.39
C CYS A 9 -0.93 -20.04 -20.50
N ARG A 10 -0.70 -20.42 -21.76
CA ARG A 10 -0.85 -19.50 -22.91
C ARG A 10 -2.29 -19.04 -23.09
N THR A 11 -3.24 -19.96 -23.04
CA THR A 11 -4.67 -19.64 -23.15
C THR A 11 -5.10 -18.72 -22.02
N PHE A 12 -4.69 -19.02 -20.78
CA PHE A 12 -4.97 -18.17 -19.62
C PHE A 12 -4.39 -16.76 -19.79
N GLN A 13 -3.12 -16.65 -20.22
CA GLN A 13 -2.47 -15.37 -20.48
C GLN A 13 -3.17 -14.56 -21.56
N THR A 14 -3.61 -15.22 -22.65
CA THR A 14 -4.32 -14.55 -23.75
C THR A 14 -5.69 -14.04 -23.29
N VAL A 15 -6.47 -14.87 -22.62
CA VAL A 15 -7.78 -14.47 -22.05
C VAL A 15 -7.62 -13.34 -21.05
N PHE A 16 -6.62 -13.43 -20.17
CA PHE A 16 -6.35 -12.40 -19.17
C PHE A 16 -5.93 -11.07 -19.83
N LYS A 17 -5.08 -11.12 -20.87
CA LYS A 17 -4.68 -9.95 -21.65
C LYS A 17 -5.86 -9.24 -22.31
N LEU A 18 -6.83 -10.00 -22.82
CA LEU A 18 -8.07 -9.46 -23.40
C LEU A 18 -9.01 -8.88 -22.32
N ALA A 19 -8.98 -9.40 -21.12
CA ALA A 19 -9.81 -8.94 -20.01
C ALA A 19 -9.25 -7.69 -19.31
N ILE A 20 -7.93 -7.42 -19.37
CA ILE A 20 -7.28 -6.27 -18.70
C ILE A 20 -7.98 -4.93 -18.95
N PRO A 21 -8.37 -4.56 -20.20
CA PRO A 21 -9.03 -3.28 -20.45
C PRO A 21 -10.38 -3.11 -19.73
N PHE A 22 -11.03 -4.21 -19.37
CA PHE A 22 -12.33 -4.23 -18.69
C PHE A 22 -12.23 -4.36 -17.17
N LEU A 23 -11.01 -4.56 -16.65
CA LEU A 23 -10.77 -4.62 -15.22
C LEU A 23 -10.64 -3.18 -14.66
N PRO A 24 -11.07 -2.94 -13.42
CA PRO A 24 -10.90 -1.64 -12.75
C PRO A 24 -9.44 -1.44 -12.34
N TYR A 25 -8.54 -1.39 -13.33
CA TYR A 25 -7.12 -1.17 -13.13
C TYR A 25 -6.84 0.34 -13.18
N ARG A 26 -6.18 0.84 -12.14
CA ARG A 26 -5.63 2.20 -12.14
C ARG A 26 -4.12 2.12 -12.33
N SER A 27 -3.62 2.77 -13.37
CA SER A 27 -2.18 2.94 -13.53
C SER A 27 -1.62 3.74 -12.35
N PRO A 28 -0.48 3.32 -11.76
CA PRO A 28 0.20 4.13 -10.77
C PRO A 28 0.63 5.46 -11.39
N GLU A 29 0.46 6.54 -10.63
CA GLU A 29 0.96 7.86 -10.97
C GLU A 29 2.37 8.00 -10.38
N LEU A 30 3.32 8.46 -11.18
CA LEU A 30 4.69 8.71 -10.72
C LEU A 30 4.78 10.14 -10.18
N LEU A 31 5.22 10.27 -8.93
CA LEU A 31 5.50 11.54 -8.28
C LEU A 31 7.02 11.74 -8.19
N HIS A 32 7.51 12.95 -8.47
CA HIS A 32 8.95 13.25 -8.56
C HIS A 32 9.50 13.84 -7.26
N GLY A 33 8.96 13.50 -6.13
CA GLY A 33 9.50 13.88 -4.83
C GLY A 33 8.44 14.01 -3.73
N MET A 34 8.92 14.36 -2.54
CA MET A 34 8.06 14.48 -1.37
C MET A 34 7.12 15.69 -1.45
N ASP A 35 7.54 16.75 -2.12
CA ASP A 35 6.73 17.97 -2.29
C ASP A 35 5.49 17.66 -3.17
N GLU A 36 5.67 16.93 -4.27
CA GLU A 36 4.54 16.48 -5.09
C GLU A 36 3.61 15.52 -4.33
N LEU A 37 4.16 14.70 -3.44
CA LEU A 37 3.34 13.85 -2.56
C LEU A 37 2.46 14.71 -1.64
N ILE A 38 3.01 15.75 -1.04
CA ILE A 38 2.24 16.68 -0.20
C ILE A 38 1.15 17.38 -1.02
N ASP A 39 1.48 17.88 -2.20
CA ASP A 39 0.51 18.52 -3.09
C ASP A 39 -0.61 17.54 -3.51
N LYS A 40 -0.25 16.29 -3.76
CA LYS A 40 -1.22 15.23 -4.05
C LYS A 40 -2.15 14.95 -2.87
N LEU A 41 -1.61 14.83 -1.65
CA LEU A 41 -2.41 14.67 -0.43
C LEU A 41 -3.40 15.82 -0.25
N LYS A 42 -2.95 17.07 -0.45
CA LYS A 42 -3.81 18.27 -0.39
C LYS A 42 -4.90 18.24 -1.47
N SER A 43 -4.54 17.94 -2.70
CA SER A 43 -5.48 17.88 -3.82
C SER A 43 -6.61 16.89 -3.59
N LEU A 44 -6.30 15.78 -2.90
CA LEU A 44 -7.25 14.74 -2.51
C LEU A 44 -7.94 15.04 -1.17
N LYS A 45 -7.61 16.18 -0.51
CA LYS A 45 -8.12 16.58 0.81
C LYS A 45 -7.87 15.54 1.90
N LEU A 46 -6.71 14.90 1.83
CA LEU A 46 -6.27 13.90 2.80
C LEU A 46 -5.46 14.61 3.88
N ASN A 47 -5.98 14.65 5.08
CA ASN A 47 -5.38 15.38 6.20
C ASN A 47 -4.86 14.47 7.33
N HIS A 48 -5.02 13.16 7.22
CA HIS A 48 -4.44 12.19 8.14
C HIS A 48 -4.02 10.93 7.39
N VAL A 49 -2.76 10.55 7.50
CA VAL A 49 -2.17 9.39 6.82
C VAL A 49 -1.54 8.42 7.80
N LEU A 50 -1.55 7.12 7.46
CA LEU A 50 -0.73 6.13 8.14
C LEU A 50 0.56 5.92 7.32
N LEU A 51 1.70 6.21 7.92
CA LEU A 51 3.03 5.92 7.40
C LEU A 51 3.47 4.55 7.90
N VAL A 52 3.63 3.60 6.99
CA VAL A 52 4.06 2.23 7.27
C VAL A 52 5.52 2.08 6.88
N THR A 53 6.37 1.76 7.84
CA THR A 53 7.81 1.65 7.68
C THR A 53 8.39 0.54 8.55
N ASP A 54 9.69 0.44 8.65
CA ASP A 54 10.41 -0.46 9.55
C ASP A 54 11.31 0.32 10.52
N LYS A 55 11.71 -0.35 11.62
CA LYS A 55 12.57 0.25 12.65
C LYS A 55 13.92 0.71 12.12
N GLY A 56 14.48 0.03 11.10
CA GLY A 56 15.75 0.41 10.50
C GLY A 56 15.66 1.76 9.79
N ILE A 57 14.66 1.92 8.92
CA ILE A 57 14.36 3.18 8.23
C ILE A 57 14.09 4.30 9.25
N ARG A 58 13.32 3.98 10.29
CA ARG A 58 12.98 4.94 11.35
C ARG A 58 14.20 5.40 12.14
N SER A 59 15.06 4.48 12.56
CA SER A 59 16.27 4.78 13.33
C SER A 59 17.30 5.62 12.55
N LEU A 60 17.31 5.50 11.23
CA LEU A 60 18.15 6.31 10.33
C LEU A 60 17.56 7.71 10.06
N GLY A 61 16.38 8.03 10.60
CA GLY A 61 15.73 9.33 10.42
C GLY A 61 15.25 9.60 8.98
N LEU A 62 15.15 8.57 8.12
CA LEU A 62 14.81 8.76 6.71
C LEU A 62 13.36 9.26 6.49
N THR A 63 12.47 9.00 7.45
CA THR A 63 11.08 9.47 7.41
C THR A 63 10.92 10.91 7.87
N SER A 64 11.90 11.46 8.62
CA SER A 64 11.79 12.74 9.31
C SER A 64 11.46 13.90 8.38
N ARG A 65 12.05 13.96 7.20
CA ARG A 65 11.74 15.01 6.22
C ARG A 65 10.29 14.98 5.76
N LEU A 66 9.75 13.78 5.50
CA LEU A 66 8.37 13.64 5.07
C LEU A 66 7.41 14.01 6.21
N GLU A 67 7.70 13.60 7.45
CA GLU A 67 6.91 13.94 8.63
C GLU A 67 6.88 15.46 8.86
N GLN A 68 8.05 16.14 8.76
CA GLN A 68 8.13 17.61 8.87
C GLN A 68 7.33 18.31 7.77
N LEU A 69 7.41 17.83 6.51
CA LEU A 69 6.63 18.40 5.41
C LEU A 69 5.12 18.23 5.64
N MET A 70 4.68 17.08 6.16
CA MET A 70 3.28 16.87 6.52
C MET A 70 2.84 17.82 7.64
N GLU A 71 3.61 17.94 8.71
CA GLU A 71 3.34 18.85 9.84
C GLU A 71 3.20 20.30 9.36
N GLN A 72 4.15 20.79 8.56
CA GLN A 72 4.14 22.14 7.97
C GLN A 72 2.91 22.41 7.11
N ASN A 73 2.29 21.36 6.58
CA ASN A 73 1.10 21.43 5.74
C ASN A 73 -0.19 21.00 6.45
N ASN A 74 -0.18 20.90 7.79
CA ASN A 74 -1.30 20.49 8.62
C ASN A 74 -1.88 19.11 8.23
N ILE A 75 -1.02 18.18 7.82
CA ILE A 75 -1.37 16.79 7.55
C ILE A 75 -0.87 15.95 8.72
N LEU A 76 -1.79 15.30 9.43
CA LEU A 76 -1.46 14.42 10.53
C LEU A 76 -0.80 13.13 9.99
N CYS A 77 0.25 12.68 10.67
CA CYS A 77 0.98 11.46 10.33
C CYS A 77 1.01 10.51 11.53
N THR A 78 0.29 9.41 11.43
CA THR A 78 0.44 8.28 12.34
C THR A 78 1.50 7.36 11.77
N VAL A 79 2.48 6.94 12.58
CA VAL A 79 3.59 6.08 12.13
C VAL A 79 3.45 4.68 12.70
N TYR A 80 3.53 3.69 11.83
CA TYR A 80 3.74 2.29 12.18
C TYR A 80 5.11 1.85 11.68
N ASP A 81 6.02 1.55 12.59
CA ASP A 81 7.41 1.14 12.30
C ASP A 81 7.70 -0.33 12.65
N GLY A 82 6.64 -1.10 12.96
CA GLY A 82 6.76 -2.51 13.34
C GLY A 82 6.93 -3.49 12.19
N THR A 83 7.02 -3.03 10.93
CA THR A 83 7.14 -3.94 9.78
C THR A 83 8.46 -4.70 9.82
N VAL A 84 8.37 -6.03 9.70
CA VAL A 84 9.55 -6.91 9.60
C VAL A 84 9.78 -7.36 8.15
N ALA A 85 10.96 -7.94 7.88
CA ALA A 85 11.21 -8.61 6.61
C ALA A 85 10.17 -9.73 6.42
N ASN A 86 9.45 -9.73 5.26
CA ASN A 86 8.29 -10.58 5.02
C ASN A 86 7.19 -10.36 6.09
N PRO A 87 6.42 -9.26 5.99
CA PRO A 87 5.48 -8.85 7.01
C PRO A 87 4.47 -9.96 7.33
N THR A 88 4.22 -10.15 8.61
CA THR A 88 3.29 -11.13 9.14
C THR A 88 1.84 -10.59 9.14
N THR A 89 0.87 -11.46 9.39
CA THR A 89 -0.52 -11.05 9.65
C THR A 89 -0.62 -10.10 10.82
N ASP A 90 0.18 -10.32 11.88
CA ASP A 90 0.17 -9.48 13.09
C ASP A 90 0.64 -8.05 12.76
N ASN A 91 1.69 -7.89 11.95
CA ASN A 91 2.12 -6.56 11.49
C ASN A 91 1.00 -5.83 10.74
N VAL A 92 0.26 -6.56 9.90
CA VAL A 92 -0.87 -5.96 9.15
C VAL A 92 -2.02 -5.60 10.09
N GLU A 93 -2.32 -6.43 11.10
CA GLU A 93 -3.38 -6.19 12.06
C GLU A 93 -3.06 -5.01 12.98
N GLU A 94 -1.82 -4.91 13.48
CA GLU A 94 -1.33 -3.76 14.27
C GLU A 94 -1.44 -2.45 13.47
N ALA A 95 -0.93 -2.44 12.25
CA ALA A 95 -1.00 -1.26 11.37
C ALA A 95 -2.46 -0.90 11.01
N LEU A 96 -3.32 -1.89 10.80
CA LEU A 96 -4.74 -1.70 10.54
C LEU A 96 -5.47 -1.11 11.76
N HIS A 97 -5.09 -1.53 12.96
CA HIS A 97 -5.62 -0.97 14.21
C HIS A 97 -5.29 0.51 14.31
N LEU A 98 -4.02 0.89 14.14
CA LEU A 98 -3.58 2.28 14.14
C LEU A 98 -4.29 3.12 13.07
N TYR A 99 -4.46 2.59 11.86
CA TYR A 99 -5.20 3.27 10.78
C TYR A 99 -6.63 3.62 11.20
N LYS A 100 -7.34 2.68 11.82
CA LYS A 100 -8.74 2.85 12.24
C LYS A 100 -8.87 3.75 13.46
N GLU A 101 -8.05 3.53 14.49
CA GLU A 101 -8.07 4.28 15.74
C GLU A 101 -7.81 5.77 15.51
N ASN A 102 -6.89 6.07 14.61
CA ASN A 102 -6.53 7.45 14.27
C ASN A 102 -7.34 8.03 13.11
N ASN A 103 -8.34 7.31 12.59
CA ASN A 103 -9.15 7.75 11.45
C ASN A 103 -8.30 8.17 10.24
N CYS A 104 -7.24 7.45 9.96
CA CYS A 104 -6.39 7.72 8.79
C CYS A 104 -7.20 7.55 7.50
N GLN A 105 -6.86 8.35 6.48
CA GLN A 105 -7.57 8.42 5.20
C GLN A 105 -6.76 7.83 4.05
N ALA A 106 -5.45 7.73 4.22
CA ALA A 106 -4.53 7.21 3.22
C ALA A 106 -3.41 6.40 3.88
N LEU A 107 -2.69 5.67 3.05
CA LEU A 107 -1.54 4.84 3.42
C LEU A 107 -0.30 5.32 2.68
N ILE A 108 0.83 5.39 3.38
CA ILE A 108 2.14 5.60 2.77
C ILE A 108 3.03 4.43 3.18
N GLY A 109 3.47 3.62 2.22
CA GLY A 109 4.51 2.61 2.43
C GLY A 109 5.87 3.25 2.17
N PHE A 110 6.68 3.44 3.22
CA PHE A 110 7.98 4.08 3.14
C PHE A 110 9.10 3.08 3.46
N GLY A 111 9.99 2.83 2.52
CA GLY A 111 11.09 1.89 2.71
C GLY A 111 11.25 0.88 1.58
N GLY A 112 11.61 -0.34 1.94
CA GLY A 112 11.74 -1.46 1.00
C GLY A 112 10.41 -2.13 0.67
N GLY A 113 10.49 -3.23 -0.08
CA GLY A 113 9.32 -4.02 -0.49
C GLY A 113 8.43 -4.45 0.67
N SER A 114 9.02 -4.79 1.84
CA SER A 114 8.26 -5.25 3.01
C SER A 114 7.31 -4.16 3.54
N SER A 115 7.79 -2.94 3.70
CA SER A 115 6.94 -1.81 4.14
C SER A 115 5.83 -1.52 3.14
N MET A 116 6.14 -1.55 1.84
CA MET A 116 5.14 -1.36 0.78
C MET A 116 4.11 -2.50 0.75
N ASP A 117 4.52 -3.75 0.94
CA ASP A 117 3.63 -4.90 0.94
C ASP A 117 2.74 -4.93 2.20
N CYS A 118 3.28 -4.53 3.37
CA CYS A 118 2.49 -4.34 4.57
C CYS A 118 1.41 -3.27 4.35
N ALA A 119 1.76 -2.10 3.83
CA ALA A 119 0.80 -1.04 3.52
C ALA A 119 -0.29 -1.48 2.53
N LYS A 120 0.06 -2.24 1.48
CA LYS A 120 -0.90 -2.84 0.53
C LYS A 120 -1.84 -3.82 1.22
N ALA A 121 -1.32 -4.67 2.11
CA ALA A 121 -2.12 -5.64 2.85
C ALA A 121 -3.11 -4.94 3.81
N VAL A 122 -2.68 -3.89 4.49
CA VAL A 122 -3.57 -3.02 5.29
C VAL A 122 -4.69 -2.44 4.41
N GLY A 123 -4.34 -1.88 3.25
CA GLY A 123 -5.31 -1.37 2.28
C GLY A 123 -6.33 -2.41 1.84
N ALA A 124 -5.88 -3.65 1.60
CA ALA A 124 -6.76 -4.77 1.25
C ALA A 124 -7.73 -5.11 2.40
N CYS A 125 -7.26 -5.11 3.65
CA CYS A 125 -8.10 -5.34 4.83
C CYS A 125 -9.15 -4.23 5.02
N ILE A 126 -8.79 -2.97 4.74
CA ILE A 126 -9.73 -1.84 4.76
C ILE A 126 -10.82 -2.02 3.70
N ALA A 127 -10.44 -2.40 2.48
CA ALA A 127 -11.39 -2.62 1.37
C ALA A 127 -12.31 -3.82 1.61
N ARG A 128 -11.85 -4.83 2.36
CA ARG A 128 -12.58 -6.07 2.64
C ARG A 128 -12.61 -6.44 4.13
N PRO A 129 -13.23 -5.62 4.99
CA PRO A 129 -13.14 -5.76 6.45
C PRO A 129 -13.71 -7.06 7.01
N LYS A 130 -14.57 -7.76 6.25
CA LYS A 130 -15.17 -9.05 6.66
C LYS A 130 -14.41 -10.28 6.14
N THR A 131 -13.29 -10.08 5.42
CA THR A 131 -12.54 -11.18 4.81
C THR A 131 -11.16 -11.29 5.48
N PRO A 132 -10.81 -12.44 6.06
CA PRO A 132 -9.47 -12.65 6.60
C PRO A 132 -8.40 -12.45 5.54
N LEU A 133 -7.27 -11.85 5.90
CA LEU A 133 -6.16 -11.54 4.99
C LEU A 133 -5.70 -12.77 4.19
N MET A 134 -5.58 -13.91 4.84
CA MET A 134 -5.16 -15.18 4.20
C MET A 134 -6.09 -15.64 3.07
N LYS A 135 -7.38 -15.25 3.09
CA LYS A 135 -8.34 -15.55 2.02
C LYS A 135 -8.27 -14.56 0.85
N MET A 136 -7.51 -13.49 1.00
CA MET A 136 -7.29 -12.48 -0.06
C MET A 136 -6.10 -12.83 -0.96
N LYS A 137 -5.38 -13.92 -0.69
CA LYS A 137 -4.26 -14.39 -1.51
C LYS A 137 -4.75 -14.85 -2.89
N GLY A 138 -4.17 -14.31 -3.95
CA GLY A 138 -4.45 -14.68 -5.35
C GLY A 138 -4.93 -13.52 -6.21
N ILE A 139 -5.05 -13.80 -7.51
CA ILE A 139 -5.42 -12.81 -8.53
C ILE A 139 -6.89 -12.43 -8.37
N LEU A 140 -7.22 -11.14 -8.47
CA LEU A 140 -8.58 -10.59 -8.43
C LEU A 140 -9.36 -10.88 -7.13
N LYS A 141 -8.66 -11.13 -6.02
CA LYS A 141 -9.30 -11.35 -4.72
C LYS A 141 -9.75 -10.05 -4.03
N VAL A 142 -9.10 -8.94 -4.36
CA VAL A 142 -9.44 -7.61 -3.84
C VAL A 142 -9.83 -6.73 -5.03
N ILE A 143 -11.12 -6.71 -5.38
CA ILE A 143 -11.66 -5.93 -6.51
C ILE A 143 -12.21 -4.59 -6.04
N ARG A 144 -12.43 -4.42 -4.74
CA ARG A 144 -12.97 -3.18 -4.16
C ARG A 144 -11.94 -2.05 -4.20
N PRO A 145 -12.39 -0.78 -4.33
CA PRO A 145 -11.50 0.36 -4.23
C PRO A 145 -10.69 0.31 -2.93
N LEU A 146 -9.38 0.48 -3.06
CA LEU A 146 -8.47 0.64 -1.95
C LEU A 146 -8.46 2.09 -1.48
N PRO A 147 -8.14 2.39 -0.21
CA PRO A 147 -7.78 3.74 0.18
C PRO A 147 -6.60 4.24 -0.65
N PRO A 148 -6.44 5.57 -0.81
CA PRO A 148 -5.25 6.11 -1.46
C PRO A 148 -3.98 5.53 -0.83
N LEU A 149 -3.10 5.00 -1.68
CA LEU A 149 -1.85 4.35 -1.28
C LEU A 149 -0.70 4.97 -2.05
N PHE A 150 0.30 5.42 -1.32
CA PHE A 150 1.53 5.98 -1.86
C PHE A 150 2.70 5.08 -1.49
N ALA A 151 3.63 4.88 -2.41
CA ALA A 151 4.85 4.14 -2.18
C ALA A 151 6.05 5.09 -2.30
N VAL A 152 6.88 5.10 -1.26
CA VAL A 152 8.13 5.87 -1.20
C VAL A 152 9.29 4.89 -1.04
N PRO A 153 9.85 4.39 -2.14
CA PRO A 153 10.96 3.45 -2.08
C PRO A 153 12.24 4.15 -1.60
N THR A 154 13.03 3.44 -0.79
CA THR A 154 14.35 3.90 -0.31
C THR A 154 15.51 3.09 -0.89
N THR A 155 15.21 2.16 -1.77
CA THR A 155 16.22 1.30 -2.46
C THR A 155 16.05 1.41 -3.96
#